data_70648438fe2045961c57aca1aab82baa
#
_entry.id   70648438fe2045961c57aca1aab82baa
#
_cell.length_a   1.000
_cell.length_b   1.000
_cell.length_c   1.000
_cell.angle_alpha   90.00
_cell.angle_beta   90.00
_cell.angle_gamma   90.00
#
_symmetry.space_group_name_H-M   'P 1'
#
loop_
_entity.id
_entity.type
_entity.pdbx_description
1 polymer ?
#
loop_
_entity_poly.entity_id
_entity_poly.type
_entity_poly.pdbx_seq_one_letter_code
_entity_poly.pdbx_strand_id
1 'polypeptide(L)' 'MTKKVTCECGWSFTGPEDELVAEVIKHGKDVHGMEVTREQALAQATPA' A
#
# COMPACT_ATOMS: atom_id res chain seq x y z
N MET A 1 -8.18 1.46 11.90
CA MET A 1 -6.91 1.15 12.58
C MET A 1 -5.75 1.51 11.69
N THR A 2 -4.66 1.97 12.28
CA THR A 2 -3.51 2.42 11.53
C THR A 2 -2.68 1.23 11.04
N LYS A 3 -2.27 1.30 9.79
CA LYS A 3 -1.42 0.29 9.19
C LYS A 3 -0.25 0.93 8.48
N LYS A 4 0.77 0.14 8.23
CA LYS A 4 1.97 0.60 7.56
C LYS A 4 2.31 -0.33 6.40
N VAL A 5 2.78 0.25 5.31
CA VAL A 5 3.27 -0.52 4.18
C VAL A 5 4.63 0.04 3.75
N THR A 6 5.53 -0.83 3.33
CA THR A 6 6.84 -0.44 2.84
C THR A 6 7.08 -1.13 1.50
N CYS A 7 7.54 -0.38 0.52
CA CYS A 7 7.85 -0.90 -0.80
C CYS A 7 9.37 -1.02 -0.97
N GLU A 8 9.79 -1.98 -1.80
CA GLU A 8 11.21 -2.20 -2.09
C GLU A 8 11.90 -1.00 -2.72
N CYS A 9 11.14 -0.14 -3.38
CA CYS A 9 11.68 1.06 -4.00
C CYS A 9 11.96 2.20 -3.00
N GLY A 10 11.71 1.95 -1.71
CA GLY A 10 11.95 2.94 -0.67
C GLY A 10 10.72 3.75 -0.28
N TRP A 11 9.60 3.53 -0.97
CA TRP A 11 8.35 4.21 -0.62
C TRP A 11 7.70 3.56 0.59
N SER A 12 7.10 4.35 1.43
CA SER A 12 6.35 3.84 2.57
C SER A 12 5.17 4.75 2.88
N PHE A 13 4.16 4.19 3.51
CA PHE A 13 2.99 4.94 3.91
C PHE A 13 2.45 4.37 5.22
N THR A 14 2.00 5.26 6.09
CA THR A 14 1.39 4.89 7.38
C THR A 14 0.11 5.69 7.53
N GLY A 15 -0.98 5.01 7.82
CA GLY A 15 -2.25 5.67 8.01
C GLY A 15 -3.42 4.69 8.11
N PRO A 16 -4.66 5.20 8.02
CA PRO A 16 -5.84 4.34 8.06
C PRO A 16 -5.84 3.32 6.93
N GLU A 17 -6.40 2.16 7.20
CA GLU A 17 -6.44 1.07 6.24
C GLU A 17 -7.01 1.48 4.88
N ASP A 18 -8.11 2.22 4.88
CA ASP A 18 -8.75 2.65 3.64
C ASP A 18 -7.82 3.52 2.79
N GLU A 19 -7.13 4.46 3.42
CA GLU A 19 -6.19 5.32 2.72
C GLU A 19 -4.96 4.55 2.28
N LEU A 20 -4.49 3.64 3.12
CA LEU A 20 -3.33 2.82 2.81
C LEU A 20 -3.58 1.98 1.56
N VAL A 21 -4.74 1.36 1.46
CA VAL A 21 -5.11 0.56 0.29
C VAL A 21 -5.10 1.43 -0.96
N ALA A 22 -5.72 2.61 -0.90
CA ALA A 22 -5.76 3.52 -2.03
C ALA A 22 -4.36 3.96 -2.46
N GLU A 23 -3.50 4.27 -1.50
CA GLU A 23 -2.14 4.69 -1.80
C GLU A 23 -1.30 3.56 -2.39
N VAL A 24 -1.45 2.35 -1.88
CA VAL A 24 -0.73 1.20 -2.41
C VAL A 24 -1.14 0.91 -3.86
N ILE A 25 -2.43 0.95 -4.14
CA ILE A 25 -2.94 0.74 -5.49
C ILE A 25 -2.40 1.81 -6.44
N LYS A 26 -2.45 3.06 -6.02
CA LYS A 26 -1.94 4.17 -6.82
C LYS A 26 -0.44 4.05 -7.05
N HIS A 27 0.32 3.74 -6.01
CA HIS A 27 1.76 3.59 -6.11
C HIS A 27 2.14 2.45 -7.06
N GLY A 28 1.50 1.30 -6.91
CA GLY A 28 1.78 0.16 -7.77
C GLY A 28 1.51 0.47 -9.23
N LYS A 29 0.42 1.19 -9.51
CA LYS A 29 0.07 1.56 -10.87
C LYS A 29 1.02 2.60 -11.46
N ASP A 30 1.33 3.64 -10.70
CA ASP A 30 2.11 4.77 -11.19
C ASP A 30 3.61 4.46 -11.29
N VAL A 31 4.14 3.73 -10.33
CA VAL A 31 5.58 3.47 -10.23
C VAL A 31 5.98 2.15 -10.86
N HIS A 32 5.19 1.11 -10.63
CA HIS A 32 5.52 -0.24 -11.08
C HIS A 32 4.69 -0.71 -12.26
N GLY A 33 3.70 0.07 -12.69
CA GLY A 33 2.83 -0.31 -13.79
C GLY A 33 2.01 -1.57 -13.53
N MET A 34 1.74 -1.87 -12.27
CA MET A 34 1.05 -3.08 -11.86
C MET A 34 -0.36 -2.78 -11.39
N GLU A 35 -1.27 -3.73 -11.63
CA GLU A 35 -2.58 -3.68 -11.02
C GLU A 35 -2.50 -4.35 -9.66
N VAL A 36 -2.80 -3.58 -8.61
CA VAL A 36 -2.82 -4.09 -7.24
C VAL A 36 -4.26 -4.14 -6.77
N THR A 37 -4.67 -5.27 -6.26
CA THR A 37 -6.01 -5.41 -5.69
C THR A 37 -6.01 -5.00 -4.22
N ARG A 38 -7.21 -4.74 -3.69
CA ARG A 38 -7.35 -4.43 -2.28
C ARG A 38 -6.77 -5.53 -1.40
N GLU A 39 -7.02 -6.78 -1.76
CA GLU A 39 -6.47 -7.92 -1.03
C GLU A 39 -4.96 -7.92 -1.01
N GLN A 40 -4.35 -7.66 -2.16
CA GLN A 40 -2.90 -7.60 -2.26
C GLN A 40 -2.33 -6.46 -1.42
N ALA A 41 -2.98 -5.32 -1.44
CA ALA A 41 -2.56 -4.18 -0.63
C ALA A 41 -2.61 -4.51 0.87
N LEU A 42 -3.69 -5.13 1.31
CA LEU A 42 -3.84 -5.53 2.71
C LEU A 42 -2.84 -6.60 3.13
N ALA A 43 -2.51 -7.50 2.21
CA ALA A 43 -1.53 -8.56 2.50
C ALA A 43 -0.13 -7.99 2.75
N GLN A 44 0.18 -6.84 2.15
CA GLN A 44 1.47 -6.18 2.34
C GLN A 44 1.49 -5.25 3.56
N ALA A 45 0.32 -4.88 4.04
CA ALA A 45 0.22 -3.96 5.18
C ALA A 45 0.46 -4.69 6.49
N THR A 46 1.16 -4.01 7.40
CA THR A 46 1.40 -4.53 8.75
C THR A 46 0.81 -3.55 9.76
N PRO A 47 0.45 -4.02 10.97
CA PRO A 47 0.00 -3.11 12.03
C PRO A 47 1.11 -2.09 12.34
N ALA A 48 0.72 -0.86 12.42
CA ALA A 48 1.67 0.21 12.76
C ALA A 48 1.72 0.45 14.25
#